data_3c192a10a2df6a54b8ad0b068504a856
#
_entry.id   3c192a10a2df6a54b8ad0b068504a856
#
_cell.length_a   1.000
_cell.length_b   1.000
_cell.length_c   1.000
_cell.angle_alpha   90.00
_cell.angle_beta   90.00
_cell.angle_gamma   90.00
#
_symmetry.space_group_name_H-M   'P 1'
#
loop_
_entity.id
_entity.type
_entity.pdbx_description
1 polymer ?
#
loop_
_entity_poly.entity_id
_entity_poly.type
_entity_poly.pdbx_seq_one_letter_code
_entity_poly.pdbx_strand_id
1 'polypeptide(L)'
;TVGHRAVIHGATLQDGCLVGIGAIVLNGVTVGAGALVAAGSVVIKDVPPGTLVMGAPAAVKRELSPEAIDEQRCHARRYAQLAASHAQIRP
;
A
#
# COMPACT_ATOMS: atom_id res chain seq x y z
N THR A 1 2.70 -0.55 4.18
CA THR A 1 2.59 0.87 4.54
C THR A 1 1.33 1.48 3.95
N VAL A 2 0.63 2.23 4.73
CA VAL A 2 -0.61 2.89 4.33
C VAL A 2 -0.38 4.40 4.33
N GLY A 3 -0.62 5.04 3.19
CA GLY A 3 -0.44 6.48 3.02
C GLY A 3 -1.51 7.32 3.72
N HIS A 4 -1.29 8.63 3.77
CA HIS A 4 -2.23 9.58 4.37
C HIS A 4 -3.58 9.54 3.67
N ARG A 5 -4.66 9.62 4.44
CA ARG A 5 -6.05 9.62 3.96
C ARG A 5 -6.44 8.39 3.15
N ALA A 6 -5.66 7.31 3.21
CA ALA A 6 -6.09 6.05 2.64
C ALA A 6 -7.23 5.48 3.50
N VAL A 7 -8.23 4.91 2.86
CA VAL A 7 -9.38 4.29 3.54
C VAL A 7 -9.28 2.78 3.37
N ILE A 8 -9.05 2.09 4.47
CA ILE A 8 -8.99 0.62 4.50
C ILE A 8 -10.15 0.16 5.38
N HIS A 9 -11.13 -0.50 4.80
CA HIS A 9 -12.30 -0.93 5.53
C HIS A 9 -12.50 -2.43 5.34
N GLY A 10 -12.20 -3.22 6.37
CA GLY A 10 -12.39 -4.67 6.32
C GLY A 10 -11.52 -5.40 5.30
N ALA A 11 -10.41 -4.81 4.88
CA ALA A 11 -9.49 -5.40 3.91
C ALA A 11 -8.30 -6.05 4.62
N THR A 12 -7.67 -7.00 3.93
CA THR A 12 -6.45 -7.67 4.41
C THR A 12 -5.26 -7.13 3.64
N LEU A 13 -4.26 -6.62 4.36
CA LEU A 13 -3.02 -6.12 3.77
C LEU A 13 -1.89 -7.08 4.11
N GLN A 14 -1.30 -7.70 3.10
CA GLN A 14 -0.19 -8.63 3.31
C GLN A 14 1.15 -7.88 3.41
N ASP A 15 2.19 -8.61 3.83
CA ASP A 15 3.49 -8.02 4.15
C ASP A 15 4.10 -7.25 2.99
N GLY A 16 4.65 -6.08 3.31
CA GLY A 16 5.39 -5.27 2.35
C GLY A 16 4.55 -4.58 1.28
N CYS A 17 3.22 -4.67 1.36
CA CYS A 17 2.38 -3.90 0.44
C CYS A 17 2.42 -2.40 0.78
N LEU A 18 2.18 -1.55 -0.21
CA LEU A 18 2.08 -0.11 -0.02
C LEU A 18 0.75 0.37 -0.60
N VAL A 19 -0.03 1.04 0.24
CA VAL A 19 -1.28 1.69 -0.20
C VAL A 19 -1.03 3.19 -0.24
N GLY A 20 -1.15 3.76 -1.43
CA GLY A 20 -0.83 5.15 -1.68
C GLY A 20 -1.80 6.14 -1.03
N ILE A 21 -1.38 7.41 -1.00
CA ILE A 21 -2.16 8.51 -0.39
C ILE A 21 -3.55 8.59 -1.02
N GLY A 22 -4.57 8.65 -0.19
CA GLY A 22 -5.96 8.82 -0.64
C GLY A 22 -6.56 7.61 -1.35
N ALA A 23 -5.87 6.48 -1.40
CA ALA A 23 -6.43 5.26 -1.99
C ALA A 23 -7.55 4.69 -1.12
N ILE A 24 -8.51 4.03 -1.75
CA ILE A 24 -9.63 3.38 -1.06
C ILE A 24 -9.56 1.89 -1.38
N VAL A 25 -9.53 1.06 -0.33
CA VAL A 25 -9.54 -0.39 -0.46
C VAL A 25 -10.83 -0.90 0.18
N LEU A 26 -11.67 -1.53 -0.63
CA LEU A 26 -13.01 -1.93 -0.21
C LEU A 26 -12.99 -3.17 0.67
N ASN A 27 -14.11 -3.37 1.36
CA ASN A 27 -14.31 -4.50 2.27
C ASN A 27 -14.10 -5.84 1.57
N GLY A 28 -13.40 -6.75 2.24
CA GLY A 28 -13.14 -8.10 1.76
C GLY A 28 -12.01 -8.24 0.74
N VAL A 29 -11.38 -7.13 0.35
CA VAL A 29 -10.26 -7.15 -0.60
C VAL A 29 -8.97 -7.58 0.12
N THR A 30 -8.16 -8.41 -0.53
CA THR A 30 -6.81 -8.74 -0.08
C THR A 30 -5.80 -8.07 -0.98
N VAL A 31 -4.90 -7.26 -0.39
CA VAL A 31 -3.77 -6.67 -1.10
C VAL A 31 -2.56 -7.57 -0.90
N GLY A 32 -2.07 -8.15 -1.96
CA GLY A 32 -1.00 -9.15 -1.91
C GLY A 32 0.34 -8.60 -1.45
N ALA A 33 1.20 -9.49 -0.98
CA ALA A 33 2.52 -9.13 -0.47
C ALA A 33 3.34 -8.37 -1.52
N GLY A 34 3.98 -7.29 -1.12
CA GLY A 34 4.80 -6.48 -2.02
C GLY A 34 4.04 -5.71 -3.09
N ALA A 35 2.72 -5.73 -3.08
CA ALA A 35 1.92 -4.98 -4.06
C ALA A 35 1.96 -3.49 -3.78
N LEU A 36 1.76 -2.69 -4.82
CA LEU A 36 1.70 -1.24 -4.74
C LEU A 36 0.36 -0.76 -5.27
N VAL A 37 -0.40 -0.09 -4.42
CA VAL A 37 -1.65 0.59 -4.81
C VAL A 37 -1.32 2.07 -4.99
N ALA A 38 -1.49 2.58 -6.21
CA ALA A 38 -1.17 3.97 -6.52
C ALA A 38 -2.09 4.94 -5.77
N ALA A 39 -1.60 6.15 -5.53
CA ALA A 39 -2.36 7.20 -4.85
C ALA A 39 -3.70 7.45 -5.55
N GLY A 40 -4.74 7.66 -4.77
CA GLY A 40 -6.08 7.97 -5.27
C GLY A 40 -6.81 6.82 -5.96
N SER A 41 -6.27 5.60 -5.93
CA SER A 41 -6.91 4.44 -6.55
C SER A 41 -8.09 3.93 -5.72
N VAL A 42 -9.05 3.30 -6.38
CA VAL A 42 -10.17 2.61 -5.73
C VAL A 42 -10.08 1.13 -6.03
N VAL A 43 -9.71 0.34 -5.04
CA VAL A 43 -9.48 -1.10 -5.18
C VAL A 43 -10.74 -1.85 -4.81
N ILE A 44 -11.33 -2.55 -5.78
CA ILE A 44 -12.58 -3.31 -5.60
C ILE A 44 -12.39 -4.81 -5.72
N LYS A 45 -11.21 -5.26 -6.14
CA LYS A 45 -10.86 -6.67 -6.31
C LYS A 45 -9.52 -6.94 -5.64
N ASP A 46 -9.25 -8.20 -5.32
CA ASP A 46 -7.97 -8.61 -4.78
C ASP A 46 -6.81 -8.18 -5.67
N VAL A 47 -5.73 -7.74 -5.03
CA VAL A 47 -4.52 -7.30 -5.71
C VAL A 47 -3.48 -8.41 -5.66
N PRO A 48 -3.03 -8.93 -6.80
CA PRO A 48 -2.01 -9.98 -6.81
C PRO A 48 -0.70 -9.51 -6.17
N PRO A 49 0.04 -10.41 -5.49
CA PRO A 49 1.34 -10.05 -4.93
C PRO A 49 2.29 -9.48 -5.97
N GLY A 50 3.10 -8.51 -5.56
CA GLY A 50 4.15 -7.95 -6.41
C GLY A 50 3.66 -7.19 -7.63
N THR A 51 2.45 -6.65 -7.62
CA THR A 51 1.91 -5.89 -8.75
C THR A 51 1.65 -4.45 -8.41
N LEU A 52 1.66 -3.60 -9.44
CA LEU A 52 1.20 -2.22 -9.35
C LEU A 52 -0.23 -2.14 -9.88
N VAL A 53 -1.13 -1.63 -9.06
CA VAL A 53 -2.51 -1.32 -9.49
C VAL A 53 -2.77 0.17 -9.39
N MET A 54 -3.57 0.70 -10.30
CA MET A 54 -3.96 2.11 -10.28
C MET A 54 -5.29 2.33 -10.99
N GLY A 55 -5.93 3.42 -10.64
CA GLY A 55 -7.18 3.86 -11.26
C GLY A 55 -8.39 3.66 -10.36
N ALA A 56 -9.55 4.08 -10.87
CA ALA A 56 -10.84 3.94 -10.21
C ALA A 56 -11.88 3.46 -11.24
N PRO A 57 -12.21 2.14 -11.29
CA PRO A 57 -11.68 1.07 -10.46
C PRO A 57 -10.21 0.76 -10.78
N ALA A 58 -9.46 0.34 -9.76
CA ALA A 58 -8.05 0.02 -9.95
C ALA A 58 -7.88 -1.24 -10.78
N ALA A 59 -6.89 -1.21 -11.67
CA ALA A 59 -6.53 -2.36 -12.50
C ALA A 59 -5.02 -2.58 -12.42
N VAL A 60 -4.60 -3.83 -12.63
CA VAL A 60 -3.18 -4.18 -12.67
C VAL A 60 -2.54 -3.51 -13.87
N LYS A 61 -1.51 -2.69 -13.62
CA LYS A 61 -0.76 -1.98 -14.67
C LYS A 61 0.50 -2.72 -15.06
N ARG A 62 1.18 -3.34 -14.10
CA ARG A 62 2.39 -4.13 -14.36
C ARG A 62 2.76 -4.95 -13.15
N GLU A 63 3.64 -5.92 -13.36
CA GLU A 63 4.32 -6.61 -12.28
C GLU A 63 5.52 -5.76 -11.83
N LEU A 64 5.79 -5.78 -10.53
CA LEU A 64 6.93 -5.08 -9.96
C LEU A 64 8.18 -5.98 -10.03
N SER A 65 9.32 -5.40 -10.37
CA SER A 65 10.59 -6.12 -10.33
C SER A 65 10.99 -6.46 -8.89
N PRO A 66 11.85 -7.47 -8.66
CA PRO A 66 12.36 -7.74 -7.32
C PRO A 66 13.03 -6.52 -6.69
N GLU A 67 13.75 -5.72 -7.48
CA GLU A 67 14.39 -4.49 -7.01
C GLU A 67 13.35 -3.46 -6.56
N ALA A 68 12.27 -3.28 -7.31
CA ALA A 68 11.20 -2.36 -6.94
C ALA A 68 10.52 -2.79 -5.65
N ILE A 69 10.31 -4.09 -5.45
CA ILE A 69 9.74 -4.63 -4.22
C ILE A 69 10.67 -4.37 -3.03
N ASP A 70 11.97 -4.56 -3.20
CA ASP A 70 12.96 -4.30 -2.15
C ASP A 70 13.01 -2.82 -1.79
N GLU A 71 13.00 -1.93 -2.76
CA GLU A 71 12.94 -0.49 -2.51
C GLU A 71 11.69 -0.12 -1.71
N GLN A 72 10.57 -0.70 -2.05
CA GLN A 72 9.32 -0.47 -1.36
C GLN A 72 9.39 -0.91 0.11
N ARG A 73 10.02 -2.04 0.39
CA ARG A 73 10.25 -2.50 1.77
C ARG A 73 11.13 -1.55 2.55
N CYS A 74 12.18 -1.02 1.94
CA CYS A 74 13.04 -0.02 2.55
C CYS A 74 12.26 1.25 2.87
N HIS A 75 11.42 1.70 1.97
CA HIS A 75 10.53 2.84 2.19
C HIS A 75 9.59 2.62 3.36
N ALA A 76 8.98 1.45 3.44
CA ALA A 76 8.08 1.10 4.53
C ALA A 76 8.79 1.13 5.88
N ARG A 77 10.01 0.62 5.95
CA ARG A 77 10.83 0.65 7.18
C ARG A 77 11.16 2.07 7.60
N ARG A 78 11.58 2.92 6.65
CA ARG A 78 11.89 4.34 6.93
C ARG A 78 10.66 5.07 7.42
N TYR A 79 9.51 4.81 6.82
CA TYR A 79 8.25 5.43 7.22
C TYR A 79 7.87 5.05 8.64
N ALA A 80 8.03 3.80 9.00
CA ALA A 80 7.77 3.31 10.36
C ALA A 80 8.70 3.96 11.37
N GLN A 81 9.99 4.11 11.06
CA GLN A 81 10.96 4.79 11.92
C GLN A 81 10.61 6.26 12.12
N LEU A 82 10.22 6.97 11.05
CA LEU A 82 9.81 8.36 11.15
C LEU A 82 8.54 8.51 11.99
N ALA A 83 7.58 7.64 11.82
CA ALA A 83 6.36 7.66 12.62
C ALA A 83 6.65 7.44 14.10
N ALA A 84 7.53 6.50 14.42
CA ALA A 84 7.97 6.26 15.80
C ALA A 84 8.68 7.47 16.39
N SER A 85 9.58 8.12 15.62
CA SER A 85 10.26 9.34 16.06
C SER A 85 9.29 10.47 16.33
N HIS A 86 8.31 10.67 15.45
CA HIS A 86 7.29 11.70 15.63
C HIS A 86 6.41 11.43 16.86
N ALA A 87 6.07 10.16 17.10
CA ALA A 87 5.30 9.79 18.28
C ALA A 87 6.05 10.07 19.58
N GLN A 88 7.38 9.94 19.59
CA GLN A 88 8.22 10.24 20.76
C GLN A 88 8.35 11.74 21.03
N ILE A 89 8.24 12.57 20.00
CA ILE A 89 8.38 14.03 20.10
C ILE A 89 7.07 14.68 20.55
N ARG A 90 5.95 14.06 20.29
CA ARG A 90 4.64 14.59 20.69
C ARG A 90 4.46 14.50 22.21
N PRO A 91 4.10 15.61 22.84
CA PRO A 91 3.75 15.60 24.25
C PRO A 91 2.52 14.77 24.55
#